data_b525261dee7f844a6ae9ddaf1c085187
#
_entry.id   b525261dee7f844a6ae9ddaf1c085187
#
_cell.length_a   1.000
_cell.length_b   1.000
_cell.length_c   1.000
_cell.angle_alpha   90.00
_cell.angle_beta   90.00
_cell.angle_gamma   90.00
#
_symmetry.space_group_name_H-M   'P 1'
#
loop_
_entity.id
_entity.type
_entity.pdbx_description
1 polymer ?
#
loop_
_entity_poly.entity_id
_entity_poly.type
_entity_poly.pdbx_seq_one_letter_code
_entity_poly.pdbx_strand_id
1 'polypeptide(L)'
;MPTGEVVGTYRLQTGLSAAAHLGYYSEQEFDFAPYAPIRAELIELGRACVHQQHRNLVVLGLLWKGIADYACARGGRYLCGCSSITSQDPTVGASAYAELFRKHLAPAEWRTKPLPAFDCPLNQLAETPPKIPKLLRAYLSLGAKICGPPALDREFKTIDFLTLLDLHAMPALARARFLG
;
A
#
# COMPACT_ATOMS: atom_id res chain seq x y z
N MET A 1 -0.44 -15.57 -31.58
CA MET A 1 -0.82 -16.34 -30.39
C MET A 1 -0.28 -15.63 -29.17
N PRO A 2 -1.04 -15.47 -28.06
CA PRO A 2 -0.48 -14.99 -26.82
C PRO A 2 0.62 -15.95 -26.37
N THR A 3 1.76 -15.41 -25.95
CA THR A 3 2.93 -16.23 -25.57
C THR A 3 2.70 -17.02 -24.26
N GLY A 4 1.66 -16.69 -23.49
CA GLY A 4 1.43 -17.24 -22.16
C GLY A 4 2.41 -16.74 -21.10
N GLU A 5 3.25 -15.74 -21.43
CA GLU A 5 4.22 -15.18 -20.51
C GLU A 5 3.56 -14.36 -19.41
N VAL A 6 3.92 -14.62 -18.15
CA VAL A 6 3.47 -13.82 -16.99
C VAL A 6 4.34 -12.58 -16.87
N VAL A 7 3.79 -11.42 -17.19
CA VAL A 7 4.51 -10.14 -17.17
C VAL A 7 4.24 -9.26 -15.95
N GLY A 8 3.27 -9.62 -15.11
CA GLY A 8 2.94 -8.87 -13.89
C GLY A 8 2.21 -9.73 -12.88
N THR A 9 2.41 -9.43 -11.59
CA THR A 9 1.81 -10.16 -10.47
C THR A 9 1.56 -9.26 -9.26
N TYR A 10 0.57 -9.66 -8.45
CA TYR A 10 0.33 -9.22 -7.07
C TYR A 10 0.01 -10.44 -6.20
N ARG A 11 0.45 -10.41 -4.94
CA ARG A 11 -0.09 -11.28 -3.88
C ARG A 11 -1.29 -10.60 -3.27
N LEU A 12 -2.40 -11.32 -3.12
CA LEU A 12 -3.61 -10.87 -2.44
C LEU A 12 -3.90 -11.80 -1.27
N GLN A 13 -4.21 -11.23 -0.09
CA GLN A 13 -4.50 -12.00 1.12
C GLN A 13 -5.70 -11.39 1.83
N THR A 14 -6.79 -12.18 2.01
CA THR A 14 -7.96 -11.75 2.78
C THR A 14 -7.70 -11.83 4.28
N GLY A 15 -8.46 -11.08 5.09
CA GLY A 15 -8.36 -11.14 6.55
C GLY A 15 -8.66 -12.52 7.13
N LEU A 16 -9.56 -13.25 6.51
CA LEU A 16 -9.84 -14.64 6.91
C LEU A 16 -8.63 -15.54 6.67
N SER A 17 -7.98 -15.40 5.51
CA SER A 17 -6.75 -16.16 5.22
C SER A 17 -5.60 -15.74 6.14
N ALA A 18 -5.45 -14.44 6.42
CA ALA A 18 -4.45 -13.96 7.35
C ALA A 18 -4.66 -14.53 8.76
N ALA A 19 -5.89 -14.50 9.26
CA ALA A 19 -6.24 -15.02 10.59
C ALA A 19 -6.01 -16.54 10.73
N ALA A 20 -6.20 -17.28 9.63
CA ALA A 20 -6.01 -18.73 9.62
C ALA A 20 -4.53 -19.16 9.50
N HIS A 21 -3.60 -18.24 9.22
CA HIS A 21 -2.19 -18.54 8.96
C HIS A 21 -1.25 -17.62 9.76
N LEU A 22 -0.35 -16.91 9.07
CA LEU A 22 0.73 -16.13 9.70
C LEU A 22 0.38 -14.65 9.93
N GLY A 23 -0.88 -14.26 9.79
CA GLY A 23 -1.27 -12.85 9.79
C GLY A 23 -1.02 -12.15 8.46
N TYR A 24 -1.24 -10.84 8.43
CA TYR A 24 -0.82 -10.01 7.31
C TYR A 24 0.69 -9.77 7.35
N TYR A 25 1.30 -9.58 6.18
CA TYR A 25 2.72 -9.21 6.13
C TYR A 25 2.96 -7.85 6.82
N SER A 26 2.10 -6.89 6.58
CA SER A 26 2.22 -5.54 7.16
C SER A 26 2.05 -5.52 8.70
N GLU A 27 1.47 -6.56 9.32
CA GLU A 27 1.42 -6.73 10.79
C GLU A 27 2.82 -6.96 11.40
N GLN A 28 3.81 -7.33 10.59
CA GLN A 28 5.20 -7.48 11.06
C GLN A 28 5.89 -6.14 11.28
N GLU A 29 5.41 -5.09 10.61
CA GLU A 29 6.00 -3.76 10.64
C GLU A 29 5.15 -2.73 11.39
N PHE A 30 3.82 -2.88 11.39
CA PHE A 30 2.86 -1.91 11.93
C PHE A 30 1.92 -2.51 12.95
N ASP A 31 1.47 -1.67 13.90
CA ASP A 31 0.37 -2.02 14.81
C ASP A 31 -0.95 -2.12 14.03
N PHE A 32 -1.54 -3.31 14.00
CA PHE A 32 -2.80 -3.58 13.28
C PHE A 32 -4.06 -3.52 14.15
N ALA A 33 -3.95 -3.14 15.42
CA ALA A 33 -5.11 -2.99 16.30
C ALA A 33 -6.23 -2.11 15.71
N PRO A 34 -5.94 -0.97 15.03
CA PRO A 34 -6.97 -0.14 14.42
C PRO A 34 -7.80 -0.85 13.32
N TYR A 35 -7.25 -1.89 12.70
CA TYR A 35 -7.91 -2.58 11.58
C TYR A 35 -8.68 -3.83 12.00
N ALA A 36 -8.66 -4.19 13.28
CA ALA A 36 -9.43 -5.34 13.80
C ALA A 36 -10.92 -5.28 13.44
N PRO A 37 -11.62 -4.11 13.52
CA PRO A 37 -13.04 -4.03 13.18
C PRO A 37 -13.37 -4.30 11.70
N ILE A 38 -12.41 -4.04 10.79
CA ILE A 38 -12.61 -4.20 9.33
C ILE A 38 -11.89 -5.42 8.77
N ARG A 39 -11.29 -6.27 9.61
CA ARG A 39 -10.49 -7.42 9.17
C ARG A 39 -11.20 -8.33 8.17
N ALA A 40 -12.51 -8.53 8.33
CA ALA A 40 -13.30 -9.36 7.42
C ALA A 40 -13.39 -8.79 5.99
N GLU A 41 -13.33 -7.47 5.85
CA GLU A 41 -13.40 -6.73 4.58
C GLU A 41 -12.03 -6.24 4.09
N LEU A 42 -10.96 -6.52 4.86
CA LEU A 42 -9.60 -6.05 4.56
C LEU A 42 -8.84 -7.08 3.71
N ILE A 43 -8.26 -6.59 2.61
CA ILE A 43 -7.40 -7.39 1.73
C ILE A 43 -6.03 -6.74 1.67
N GLU A 44 -5.00 -7.51 1.99
CA GLU A 44 -3.62 -7.05 1.84
C GLU A 44 -3.13 -7.28 0.42
N LEU A 45 -2.51 -6.24 -0.15
CA LEU A 45 -1.79 -6.26 -1.42
C LEU A 45 -0.29 -6.29 -1.14
N GLY A 46 0.42 -7.18 -1.81
CA GLY A 46 1.87 -7.26 -1.68
C GLY A 46 2.53 -7.85 -2.91
N ARG A 47 3.86 -7.87 -2.90
CA ARG A 47 4.68 -8.48 -3.96
C ARG A 47 4.34 -7.98 -5.36
N ALA A 48 4.03 -6.69 -5.48
CA ALA A 48 3.79 -6.03 -6.77
C ALA A 48 5.04 -6.13 -7.64
N CYS A 49 4.93 -6.83 -8.77
CA CYS A 49 6.03 -6.98 -9.70
C CYS A 49 5.52 -6.90 -11.14
N VAL A 50 6.20 -6.12 -11.97
CA VAL A 50 5.94 -6.05 -13.42
C VAL A 50 7.28 -6.16 -14.14
N HIS A 51 7.33 -7.02 -15.14
CA HIS A 51 8.51 -7.21 -15.99
C HIS A 51 8.97 -5.87 -16.58
N GLN A 52 10.26 -5.62 -16.59
CA GLN A 52 10.82 -4.31 -16.92
C GLN A 52 10.32 -3.74 -18.26
N GLN A 53 10.24 -4.56 -19.29
CA GLN A 53 9.77 -4.16 -20.63
C GLN A 53 8.26 -3.92 -20.72
N HIS A 54 7.50 -4.34 -19.70
CA HIS A 54 6.04 -4.24 -19.64
C HIS A 54 5.53 -3.25 -18.59
N ARG A 55 6.41 -2.40 -18.03
CA ARG A 55 6.06 -1.37 -17.04
C ARG A 55 5.33 -0.19 -17.69
N ASN A 56 4.07 -0.40 -18.03
CA ASN A 56 3.19 0.60 -18.64
C ASN A 56 1.82 0.65 -17.96
N LEU A 57 1.01 1.65 -18.32
CA LEU A 57 -0.31 1.86 -17.72
C LEU A 57 -1.33 0.79 -18.09
N VAL A 58 -1.15 0.07 -19.21
CA VAL A 58 -2.06 -1.00 -19.63
C VAL A 58 -1.92 -2.19 -18.68
N VAL A 59 -0.68 -2.67 -18.48
CA VAL A 59 -0.41 -3.79 -17.56
C VAL A 59 -0.82 -3.44 -16.13
N LEU A 60 -0.50 -2.22 -15.67
CA LEU A 60 -0.94 -1.76 -14.35
C LEU A 60 -2.47 -1.72 -14.24
N GLY A 61 -3.17 -1.25 -15.28
CA GLY A 61 -4.63 -1.22 -15.33
C GLY A 61 -5.26 -2.62 -15.28
N LEU A 62 -4.69 -3.60 -15.97
CA LEU A 62 -5.14 -4.99 -15.93
C LEU A 62 -4.95 -5.61 -14.55
N LEU A 63 -3.81 -5.36 -13.91
CA LEU A 63 -3.55 -5.81 -12.54
C LEU A 63 -4.56 -5.20 -11.56
N TRP A 64 -4.84 -3.90 -11.67
CA TRP A 64 -5.85 -3.24 -10.84
C TRP A 64 -7.27 -3.76 -11.08
N LYS A 65 -7.64 -4.06 -12.33
CA LYS A 65 -8.92 -4.71 -12.63
C LYS A 65 -9.01 -6.07 -11.93
N GLY A 66 -7.96 -6.89 -12.01
CA GLY A 66 -7.90 -8.18 -11.33
C GLY A 66 -7.96 -8.07 -9.80
N ILE A 67 -7.32 -7.04 -9.21
CA ILE A 67 -7.41 -6.73 -7.77
C ILE A 67 -8.84 -6.37 -7.38
N ALA A 68 -9.50 -5.50 -8.15
CA ALA A 68 -10.87 -5.07 -7.90
C ALA A 68 -11.86 -6.24 -8.01
N ASP A 69 -11.74 -7.06 -9.06
CA ASP A 69 -12.57 -8.25 -9.26
C ASP A 69 -12.40 -9.25 -8.11
N TYR A 70 -11.15 -9.49 -7.67
CA TYR A 70 -10.87 -10.34 -6.53
C TYR A 70 -11.49 -9.78 -5.24
N ALA A 71 -11.34 -8.48 -4.99
CA ALA A 71 -11.89 -7.84 -3.82
C ALA A 71 -13.42 -7.97 -3.79
N CYS A 72 -14.10 -7.66 -4.89
CA CYS A 72 -15.55 -7.80 -5.01
C CYS A 72 -15.99 -9.26 -4.77
N ALA A 73 -15.32 -10.23 -5.38
CA ALA A 73 -15.64 -11.65 -5.24
C ALA A 73 -15.43 -12.19 -3.81
N ARG A 74 -14.60 -11.53 -3.00
CA ARG A 74 -14.30 -11.91 -1.61
C ARG A 74 -14.97 -11.02 -0.55
N GLY A 75 -15.85 -10.10 -0.96
CA GLY A 75 -16.49 -9.14 -0.04
C GLY A 75 -15.51 -8.13 0.56
N GLY A 76 -14.37 -7.89 -0.12
CA GLY A 76 -13.36 -6.93 0.32
C GLY A 76 -13.78 -5.51 -0.03
N ARG A 77 -13.67 -4.62 0.93
CA ARG A 77 -13.90 -3.18 0.78
C ARG A 77 -12.61 -2.38 0.93
N TYR A 78 -11.74 -2.83 1.81
CA TYR A 78 -10.50 -2.12 2.13
C TYR A 78 -9.31 -2.86 1.55
N LEU A 79 -8.43 -2.13 0.86
CA LEU A 79 -7.16 -2.65 0.37
C LEU A 79 -6.03 -2.00 1.17
N CYS A 80 -5.13 -2.79 1.74
CA CYS A 80 -3.97 -2.28 2.46
C CYS A 80 -2.67 -2.88 1.95
N GLY A 81 -1.54 -2.30 2.34
CA GLY A 81 -0.22 -2.83 2.07
C GLY A 81 0.89 -1.81 2.25
N CYS A 82 2.10 -2.29 2.40
CA CYS A 82 3.28 -1.47 2.49
C CYS A 82 3.65 -0.88 1.12
N SER A 83 3.87 0.43 1.09
CA SER A 83 4.33 1.16 -0.09
C SER A 83 5.71 1.73 0.18
N SER A 84 6.72 1.20 -0.53
CA SER A 84 8.12 1.34 -0.20
C SER A 84 8.83 2.46 -0.94
N ILE A 85 9.69 3.17 -0.23
CA ILE A 85 10.75 4.03 -0.78
C ILE A 85 12.08 3.28 -0.57
N THR A 86 12.85 3.07 -1.61
CA THR A 86 14.17 2.42 -1.50
C THR A 86 15.17 3.38 -0.89
N SER A 87 15.30 3.34 0.42
CA SER A 87 16.24 4.13 1.22
C SER A 87 16.40 3.51 2.61
N GLN A 88 17.55 3.77 3.25
CA GLN A 88 17.78 3.48 4.67
C GLN A 88 18.05 4.78 5.46
N ASP A 89 17.95 5.93 4.81
CA ASP A 89 18.11 7.23 5.43
C ASP A 89 16.77 7.70 6.03
N PRO A 90 16.63 7.77 7.36
CA PRO A 90 15.38 8.18 8.00
C PRO A 90 14.96 9.61 7.64
N THR A 91 15.90 10.49 7.25
CA THR A 91 15.55 11.85 6.82
C THR A 91 14.69 11.88 5.56
N VAL A 92 14.90 10.89 4.66
CA VAL A 92 14.06 10.65 3.47
C VAL A 92 12.65 10.26 3.90
N GLY A 93 12.53 9.37 4.89
CA GLY A 93 11.24 8.95 5.46
C GLY A 93 10.49 10.11 6.11
N ALA A 94 11.18 10.89 6.93
CA ALA A 94 10.62 12.07 7.60
C ALA A 94 10.12 13.11 6.59
N SER A 95 10.91 13.39 5.54
CA SER A 95 10.53 14.35 4.50
C SER A 95 9.36 13.87 3.65
N ALA A 96 9.35 12.58 3.26
CA ALA A 96 8.22 11.98 2.56
C ALA A 96 6.95 12.00 3.41
N TYR A 97 7.07 11.67 4.70
CA TYR A 97 5.94 11.75 5.63
C TYR A 97 5.39 13.17 5.77
N ALA A 98 6.25 14.15 5.93
CA ALA A 98 5.84 15.56 6.02
C ALA A 98 5.08 16.05 4.77
N GLU A 99 5.47 15.58 3.57
CA GLU A 99 4.77 15.87 2.32
C GLU A 99 3.39 15.16 2.28
N LEU A 100 3.38 13.85 2.53
CA LEU A 100 2.20 13.01 2.40
C LEU A 100 1.15 13.28 3.49
N PHE A 101 1.59 13.61 4.71
CA PHE A 101 0.73 13.93 5.85
C PHE A 101 -0.30 15.01 5.53
N ARG A 102 0.09 16.05 4.80
CA ARG A 102 -0.77 17.21 4.53
C ARG A 102 -1.98 16.88 3.65
N LYS A 103 -1.88 15.90 2.75
CA LYS A 103 -2.88 15.64 1.72
C LYS A 103 -3.45 14.21 1.76
N HIS A 104 -2.67 13.28 2.29
CA HIS A 104 -2.93 11.86 2.14
C HIS A 104 -3.00 11.08 3.45
N LEU A 105 -3.03 11.77 4.61
CA LEU A 105 -3.19 11.07 5.89
C LEU A 105 -4.59 10.48 6.01
N ALA A 106 -4.66 9.26 6.52
CA ALA A 106 -5.91 8.57 6.81
C ALA A 106 -6.71 9.26 7.92
N PRO A 107 -8.05 9.11 7.96
CA PRO A 107 -8.87 9.46 9.11
C PRO A 107 -8.33 8.86 10.41
N ALA A 108 -8.65 9.49 11.54
CA ALA A 108 -8.05 9.16 12.83
C ALA A 108 -8.22 7.69 13.24
N GLU A 109 -9.37 7.11 12.92
CA GLU A 109 -9.71 5.71 13.21
C GLU A 109 -8.85 4.69 12.46
N TRP A 110 -8.22 5.07 11.35
CA TRP A 110 -7.34 4.20 10.55
C TRP A 110 -5.87 4.54 10.68
N ARG A 111 -5.51 5.39 11.65
CA ARG A 111 -4.10 5.73 11.88
C ARG A 111 -3.43 4.68 12.74
N THR A 112 -2.21 4.38 12.36
CA THR A 112 -1.33 3.46 13.07
C THR A 112 0.10 4.00 13.13
N LYS A 113 0.97 3.24 13.76
CA LYS A 113 2.40 3.52 13.89
C LYS A 113 3.21 2.26 13.62
N PRO A 114 4.47 2.39 13.20
CA PRO A 114 5.36 1.24 13.10
C PRO A 114 5.59 0.61 14.48
N LEU A 115 5.87 -0.69 14.47
CA LEU A 115 6.34 -1.40 15.66
C LEU A 115 7.71 -0.87 16.07
N PRO A 116 8.12 -0.96 17.36
CA PRO A 116 9.37 -0.38 17.85
C PRO A 116 10.63 -0.80 17.09
N ALA A 117 10.67 -2.05 16.59
CA ALA A 117 11.79 -2.55 15.80
C ALA A 117 11.94 -1.87 14.42
N PHE A 118 10.85 -1.28 13.91
CA PHE A 118 10.76 -0.61 12.61
C PHE A 118 10.63 0.91 12.74
N ASP A 119 10.86 1.47 13.94
CA ASP A 119 10.74 2.91 14.13
C ASP A 119 11.64 3.68 13.15
N CYS A 120 11.06 4.68 12.49
CA CYS A 120 11.74 5.59 11.58
C CYS A 120 11.79 6.97 12.22
N PRO A 121 12.96 7.47 12.66
CA PRO A 121 13.10 8.80 13.24
C PRO A 121 12.59 9.90 12.31
N LEU A 122 11.79 10.84 12.86
CA LEU A 122 11.17 11.94 12.09
C LEU A 122 11.71 13.32 12.49
N ASN A 123 12.77 13.37 13.29
CA ASN A 123 13.30 14.58 13.90
C ASN A 123 14.16 15.43 12.96
N GLN A 124 14.54 14.89 11.80
CA GLN A 124 15.36 15.59 10.82
C GLN A 124 14.83 15.36 9.41
N LEU A 125 14.78 16.41 8.60
CA LEU A 125 14.35 16.33 7.20
C LEU A 125 15.58 16.23 6.28
N ALA A 126 15.41 15.60 5.13
CA ALA A 126 16.43 15.60 4.08
C ALA A 126 16.58 17.00 3.49
N GLU A 127 17.78 17.35 3.08
CA GLU A 127 18.08 18.63 2.41
C GLU A 127 17.29 18.77 1.08
N THR A 128 17.09 17.67 0.38
CA THR A 128 16.35 17.64 -0.88
C THR A 128 15.05 16.84 -0.69
N PRO A 129 13.90 17.36 -1.13
CA PRO A 129 12.64 16.62 -1.08
C PRO A 129 12.74 15.25 -1.76
N PRO A 130 12.30 14.17 -1.12
CA PRO A 130 12.38 12.83 -1.69
C PRO A 130 11.41 12.68 -2.86
N LYS A 131 11.83 11.91 -3.84
CA LYS A 131 10.94 11.54 -4.96
C LYS A 131 9.99 10.44 -4.53
N ILE A 132 8.72 10.76 -4.37
CA ILE A 132 7.68 9.76 -4.11
C ILE A 132 7.60 8.77 -5.28
N PRO A 133 7.68 7.44 -5.03
CA PRO A 133 7.64 6.41 -6.06
C PRO A 133 6.38 6.48 -6.93
N LYS A 134 6.52 6.14 -8.22
CA LYS A 134 5.40 6.17 -9.17
C LYS A 134 4.22 5.31 -8.72
N LEU A 135 4.51 4.14 -8.13
CA LEU A 135 3.47 3.22 -7.68
C LEU A 135 2.67 3.80 -6.50
N LEU A 136 3.36 4.36 -5.49
CA LEU A 136 2.69 5.03 -4.37
C LEU A 136 1.85 6.22 -4.87
N ARG A 137 2.37 7.05 -5.79
CA ARG A 137 1.57 8.14 -6.39
C ARG A 137 0.33 7.62 -7.12
N ALA A 138 0.43 6.49 -7.81
CA ALA A 138 -0.73 5.87 -8.46
C ALA A 138 -1.78 5.46 -7.43
N TYR A 139 -1.39 4.83 -6.30
CA TYR A 139 -2.33 4.49 -5.23
C TYR A 139 -3.00 5.72 -4.63
N LEU A 140 -2.22 6.76 -4.33
CA LEU A 140 -2.75 8.02 -3.79
C LEU A 140 -3.74 8.69 -4.77
N SER A 141 -3.51 8.59 -6.08
CA SER A 141 -4.44 9.10 -7.10
C SER A 141 -5.75 8.31 -7.18
N LEU A 142 -5.76 7.06 -6.74
CA LEU A 142 -6.96 6.23 -6.58
C LEU A 142 -7.73 6.53 -5.28
N GLY A 143 -7.19 7.39 -4.42
CA GLY A 143 -7.80 7.76 -3.14
C GLY A 143 -7.19 7.06 -1.93
N ALA A 144 -6.14 6.25 -2.10
CA ALA A 144 -5.43 5.65 -0.99
C ALA A 144 -4.86 6.72 -0.05
N LYS A 145 -4.75 6.37 1.23
CA LYS A 145 -4.21 7.22 2.30
C LYS A 145 -3.03 6.51 2.95
N ILE A 146 -2.05 7.28 3.44
CA ILE A 146 -1.06 6.77 4.37
C ILE A 146 -1.65 6.69 5.76
N CYS A 147 -1.38 5.61 6.48
CA CYS A 147 -2.01 5.38 7.79
C CYS A 147 -1.24 5.98 8.95
N GLY A 148 -0.07 6.58 8.71
CA GLY A 148 0.73 7.21 9.76
C GLY A 148 2.20 7.34 9.39
N PRO A 149 3.08 7.44 10.40
CA PRO A 149 4.52 7.46 10.22
C PRO A 149 5.01 6.22 9.47
N PRO A 150 6.12 6.35 8.72
CA PRO A 150 6.70 5.21 8.00
C PRO A 150 7.45 4.25 8.93
N ALA A 151 7.57 3.00 8.51
CA ALA A 151 8.47 2.00 9.06
C ALA A 151 9.82 2.05 8.34
N LEU A 152 10.92 1.79 9.07
CA LEU A 152 12.25 1.59 8.51
C LEU A 152 12.57 0.10 8.49
N ASP A 153 12.36 -0.52 7.33
CA ASP A 153 12.69 -1.94 7.12
C ASP A 153 14.15 -2.10 6.76
N ARG A 154 14.91 -2.66 7.69
CA ARG A 154 16.35 -2.89 7.54
C ARG A 154 16.69 -4.14 6.76
N GLU A 155 15.77 -5.10 6.67
CA GLU A 155 15.93 -6.34 5.91
C GLU A 155 15.76 -6.08 4.41
N PHE A 156 14.64 -5.47 4.00
CA PHE A 156 14.38 -5.12 2.60
C PHE A 156 15.05 -3.81 2.18
N LYS A 157 15.66 -3.08 3.13
CA LYS A 157 16.33 -1.78 2.90
C LYS A 157 15.38 -0.73 2.32
N THR A 158 14.19 -0.67 2.90
CA THR A 158 13.13 0.25 2.49
C THR A 158 12.62 1.10 3.64
N ILE A 159 11.94 2.16 3.29
CA ILE A 159 11.09 2.95 4.18
C ILE A 159 9.67 2.73 3.70
N ASP A 160 8.83 2.15 4.55
CA ASP A 160 7.52 1.65 4.18
C ASP A 160 6.40 2.49 4.77
N PHE A 161 5.46 2.90 3.93
CA PHE A 161 4.23 3.53 4.35
C PHE A 161 3.10 2.52 4.29
N LEU A 162 2.44 2.25 5.40
CA LEU A 162 1.18 1.51 5.36
C LEU A 162 0.14 2.38 4.65
N THR A 163 -0.39 1.88 3.55
CA THR A 163 -1.43 2.54 2.76
C THR A 163 -2.75 1.80 2.91
N LEU A 164 -3.85 2.55 2.96
CA LEU A 164 -5.22 2.03 2.99
C LEU A 164 -6.04 2.71 1.90
N LEU A 165 -6.77 1.91 1.13
CA LEU A 165 -7.75 2.37 0.13
C LEU A 165 -9.12 1.81 0.47
N ASP A 166 -10.10 2.68 0.70
CA ASP A 166 -11.52 2.29 0.73
C ASP A 166 -12.07 2.32 -0.71
N LEU A 167 -12.44 1.16 -1.25
CA LEU A 167 -12.98 1.04 -2.61
C LEU A 167 -14.28 1.84 -2.80
N HIS A 168 -15.06 2.06 -1.73
CA HIS A 168 -16.27 2.87 -1.78
C HIS A 168 -15.98 4.37 -1.83
N ALA A 169 -14.82 4.80 -1.35
CA ALA A 169 -14.38 6.20 -1.35
C ALA A 169 -13.50 6.57 -2.55
N MET A 170 -13.30 5.66 -3.49
CA MET A 170 -12.53 5.94 -4.73
C MET A 170 -13.18 7.07 -5.54
N PRO A 171 -12.38 7.89 -6.26
CA PRO A 171 -12.89 8.84 -7.23
C PRO A 171 -13.83 8.18 -8.26
N ALA A 172 -14.92 8.85 -8.65
CA ALA A 172 -15.96 8.29 -9.50
C ALA A 172 -15.42 7.66 -10.80
N LEU A 173 -14.47 8.33 -11.46
CA LEU A 173 -13.84 7.81 -12.69
C LEU A 173 -13.03 6.53 -12.44
N ALA A 174 -12.33 6.43 -11.32
CA ALA A 174 -11.58 5.24 -10.96
C ALA A 174 -12.53 4.08 -10.61
N ARG A 175 -13.60 4.37 -9.86
CA ARG A 175 -14.66 3.38 -9.57
C ARG A 175 -15.28 2.83 -10.83
N ALA A 176 -15.72 3.69 -11.74
CA ALA A 176 -16.31 3.28 -13.02
C ALA A 176 -15.34 2.42 -13.86
N ARG A 177 -14.05 2.70 -13.78
CA ARG A 177 -13.03 1.95 -14.53
C ARG A 177 -12.75 0.57 -13.97
N PHE A 178 -12.74 0.40 -12.64
CA PHE A 178 -12.24 -0.82 -11.99
C PHE A 178 -13.33 -1.65 -11.31
N LEU A 179 -14.45 -1.03 -10.91
CA LEU A 179 -15.55 -1.67 -10.17
C LEU A 179 -16.88 -1.65 -10.94
N GLY A 180 -16.92 -0.96 -12.10
CA GLY A 180 -18.11 -0.87 -12.99
C GLY A 180 -18.23 -2.04 -13.93
#